data_a87ee062aabfd33058c17f87ce419fda
#
_entry.id   a87ee062aabfd33058c17f87ce419fda
#
_cell.length_a   1.000
_cell.length_b   1.000
_cell.length_c   1.000
_cell.angle_alpha   90.00
_cell.angle_beta   90.00
_cell.angle_gamma   90.00
#
_symmetry.space_group_name_H-M   'P 1'
#
loop_
_entity.id
_entity.type
_entity.pdbx_description
1 polymer ?
#
loop_
_entity_poly.entity_id
_entity_poly.type
_entity_poly.pdbx_seq_one_letter_code
_entity_poly.pdbx_strand_id
1 'polypeptide(L)'
;MPDFTRFIEAETLKPHLGDANLKIIDISIPQVYKEGHIPGAVHLSYPKIVHAHDDVDCDIPPDDVLSIALSEIGLRPEHHVVIYDSQHNPMASRLCWTLEEIEHKHFSIVNGGWHGWKDTGLPVETEINIPDVSTYKVCQTGRCNATTEYIKSKLDDPNVVILDTRLDEEYTNELLITDRGGMIPGAVHLDWMVNINENDHYRLYPDDVLMENFAKIGVVPEKEIIVYCQTHFRSAHTYQVLKHLGFNHVRGYAAGYSEWGNATDTPIENEFIDDD
;
A
#
# COMPACT_ATOMS: atom_id res chain seq x y z
N MET A 1 17.83 -7.86 -15.85
CA MET A 1 16.42 -7.47 -15.66
C MET A 1 16.29 -6.01 -16.02
N PRO A 2 15.16 -5.54 -16.56
CA PRO A 2 14.95 -4.11 -16.71
C PRO A 2 15.02 -3.42 -15.35
N ASP A 3 15.60 -2.24 -15.31
CA ASP A 3 15.68 -1.41 -14.11
C ASP A 3 14.35 -0.63 -13.99
N PHE A 4 13.31 -1.32 -13.53
CA PHE A 4 12.01 -0.72 -13.32
C PHE A 4 12.01 0.17 -12.07
N THR A 5 11.41 1.34 -12.19
CA THR A 5 11.11 2.23 -11.06
C THR A 5 9.98 1.64 -10.20
N ARG A 6 9.74 2.23 -9.02
CA ARG A 6 8.69 1.78 -8.10
C ARG A 6 7.29 1.85 -8.70
N PHE A 7 6.99 2.91 -9.44
CA PHE A 7 5.83 2.98 -10.32
C PHE A 7 6.31 2.96 -11.77
N ILE A 8 5.68 2.12 -12.61
CA ILE A 8 6.04 1.96 -14.01
C ILE A 8 4.84 2.22 -14.91
N GLU A 9 5.09 2.83 -16.07
CA GLU A 9 4.06 3.02 -17.08
C GLU A 9 3.74 1.72 -17.82
N ALA A 10 2.48 1.58 -18.26
CA ALA A 10 2.00 0.42 -18.98
C ALA A 10 2.84 0.15 -20.25
N GLU A 11 3.24 1.20 -20.96
CA GLU A 11 4.07 1.14 -22.16
C GLU A 11 5.47 0.63 -21.86
N THR A 12 6.01 0.91 -20.67
CA THR A 12 7.31 0.39 -20.20
C THR A 12 7.21 -1.10 -19.87
N LEU A 13 6.08 -1.55 -19.30
CA LEU A 13 5.85 -2.97 -18.99
C LEU A 13 5.64 -3.82 -20.24
N LYS A 14 4.90 -3.30 -21.22
CA LYS A 14 4.48 -4.05 -22.43
C LYS A 14 5.57 -4.88 -23.11
N PRO A 15 6.78 -4.35 -23.44
CA PRO A 15 7.80 -5.11 -24.12
C PRO A 15 8.38 -6.28 -23.30
N HIS A 16 8.09 -6.34 -22.01
CA HIS A 16 8.57 -7.34 -21.06
C HIS A 16 7.55 -8.44 -20.74
N LEU A 17 6.35 -8.36 -21.33
CA LEU A 17 5.35 -9.41 -21.15
C LEU A 17 5.91 -10.75 -21.63
N GLY A 18 5.86 -11.77 -20.77
CA GLY A 18 6.39 -13.10 -21.05
C GLY A 18 7.88 -13.30 -20.68
N ASP A 19 8.56 -12.30 -20.14
CA ASP A 19 9.91 -12.48 -19.60
C ASP A 19 9.89 -13.48 -18.44
N ALA A 20 10.78 -14.48 -18.47
CA ALA A 20 10.76 -15.59 -17.52
C ALA A 20 10.97 -15.17 -16.04
N ASN A 21 11.65 -14.04 -15.82
CA ASN A 21 11.90 -13.51 -14.47
C ASN A 21 10.93 -12.38 -14.09
N LEU A 22 9.93 -12.10 -14.92
CA LEU A 22 8.86 -11.17 -14.61
C LEU A 22 7.66 -11.92 -14.05
N LYS A 23 7.15 -11.50 -12.91
CA LYS A 23 5.92 -12.01 -12.31
C LYS A 23 4.90 -10.89 -12.24
N ILE A 24 3.83 -11.00 -13.02
CA ILE A 24 2.74 -10.01 -12.98
C ILE A 24 1.65 -10.55 -12.06
N ILE A 25 1.22 -9.73 -11.10
CA ILE A 25 0.19 -10.09 -10.12
C ILE A 25 -0.96 -9.08 -10.23
N ASP A 26 -2.13 -9.61 -10.51
CA ASP A 26 -3.41 -8.90 -10.36
C ASP A 26 -3.97 -9.18 -8.97
N ILE A 27 -4.13 -8.14 -8.15
CA ILE A 27 -4.71 -8.25 -6.81
C ILE A 27 -6.11 -7.62 -6.72
N SER A 28 -6.74 -7.37 -7.88
CA SER A 28 -8.13 -6.90 -7.96
C SER A 28 -9.11 -7.93 -7.38
N ILE A 29 -10.35 -7.53 -7.21
CA ILE A 29 -11.41 -8.50 -6.88
C ILE A 29 -11.52 -9.56 -7.98
N PRO A 30 -11.80 -10.84 -7.63
CA PRO A 30 -11.76 -11.95 -8.58
C PRO A 30 -12.65 -11.78 -9.83
N GLN A 31 -13.73 -11.03 -9.71
CA GLN A 31 -14.64 -10.77 -10.84
C GLN A 31 -13.98 -9.89 -11.90
N VAL A 32 -13.26 -8.84 -11.49
CA VAL A 32 -12.56 -7.92 -12.40
C VAL A 32 -11.46 -8.66 -13.16
N TYR A 33 -10.65 -9.48 -12.46
CA TYR A 33 -9.63 -10.32 -13.09
C TYR A 33 -10.21 -11.23 -14.19
N LYS A 34 -11.36 -11.88 -13.94
CA LYS A 34 -12.02 -12.74 -14.91
C LYS A 34 -12.59 -12.00 -16.14
N GLU A 35 -12.97 -10.74 -15.96
CA GLU A 35 -13.47 -9.90 -17.06
C GLU A 35 -12.33 -9.40 -17.96
N GLY A 36 -11.10 -9.33 -17.42
CA GLY A 36 -9.89 -8.99 -18.16
C GLY A 36 -8.76 -8.57 -17.26
N HIS A 37 -7.54 -8.92 -17.67
CA HIS A 37 -6.31 -8.62 -16.94
C HIS A 37 -5.12 -8.43 -17.90
N ILE A 38 -3.98 -7.96 -17.36
CA ILE A 38 -2.74 -7.82 -18.11
C ILE A 38 -2.27 -9.22 -18.55
N PRO A 39 -1.88 -9.44 -19.82
CA PRO A 39 -1.47 -10.76 -20.29
C PRO A 39 -0.37 -11.39 -19.43
N GLY A 40 -0.58 -12.65 -19.04
CA GLY A 40 0.33 -13.40 -18.16
C GLY A 40 0.19 -13.09 -16.67
N ALA A 41 -0.71 -12.18 -16.25
CA ALA A 41 -0.93 -11.90 -14.86
C ALA A 41 -1.58 -13.09 -14.12
N VAL A 42 -1.08 -13.41 -12.94
CA VAL A 42 -1.72 -14.36 -12.02
C VAL A 42 -2.53 -13.61 -10.98
N HIS A 43 -3.67 -14.17 -10.59
CA HIS A 43 -4.51 -13.54 -9.57
C HIS A 43 -4.08 -13.93 -8.15
N LEU A 44 -3.91 -12.92 -7.28
CA LEU A 44 -3.74 -13.09 -5.85
C LEU A 44 -4.91 -12.42 -5.12
N SER A 45 -5.68 -13.20 -4.37
CA SER A 45 -6.79 -12.64 -3.58
C SER A 45 -6.27 -11.83 -2.38
N TYR A 46 -6.72 -10.58 -2.24
CA TYR A 46 -6.30 -9.66 -1.19
C TYR A 46 -6.40 -10.26 0.24
N PRO A 47 -7.46 -10.99 0.63
CA PRO A 47 -7.54 -11.64 1.93
C PRO A 47 -6.40 -12.62 2.24
N LYS A 48 -5.61 -13.06 1.26
CA LYS A 48 -4.45 -13.92 1.51
C LYS A 48 -3.20 -13.18 2.02
N ILE A 49 -3.20 -11.85 1.94
CA ILE A 49 -2.08 -11.00 2.37
C ILE A 49 -2.41 -10.11 3.57
N VAL A 50 -3.58 -10.32 4.16
CA VAL A 50 -4.01 -9.66 5.40
C VAL A 50 -4.51 -10.71 6.38
N HIS A 51 -4.41 -10.42 7.66
CA HIS A 51 -4.78 -11.32 8.75
C HIS A 51 -5.51 -10.56 9.84
N ALA A 52 -6.70 -11.04 10.21
CA ALA A 52 -7.43 -10.51 11.35
C ALA A 52 -7.14 -11.38 12.59
N HIS A 53 -6.81 -10.76 13.69
CA HIS A 53 -6.60 -11.42 14.98
C HIS A 53 -6.91 -10.44 16.11
N ASP A 54 -7.45 -10.96 17.23
CA ASP A 54 -7.88 -10.16 18.36
C ASP A 54 -8.74 -8.95 17.89
N ASP A 55 -8.34 -7.73 18.20
CA ASP A 55 -9.01 -6.48 17.79
C ASP A 55 -8.34 -5.83 16.56
N VAL A 56 -7.49 -6.55 15.82
CA VAL A 56 -6.77 -6.07 14.63
C VAL A 56 -7.32 -6.70 13.36
N ASP A 57 -7.85 -5.88 12.46
CA ASP A 57 -8.55 -6.36 11.26
C ASP A 57 -7.62 -6.75 10.11
N CYS A 58 -6.46 -6.11 9.98
CA CYS A 58 -5.64 -6.17 8.76
C CYS A 58 -4.14 -6.18 9.03
N ASP A 59 -3.65 -7.03 9.92
CA ASP A 59 -2.22 -7.23 10.12
C ASP A 59 -1.59 -8.05 8.97
N ILE A 60 -0.27 -8.23 8.99
CA ILE A 60 0.43 -9.14 8.09
C ILE A 60 0.15 -10.59 8.55
N PRO A 61 -0.15 -11.52 7.62
CA PRO A 61 -0.29 -12.92 7.99
C PRO A 61 0.99 -13.50 8.60
N PRO A 62 0.89 -14.52 9.47
CA PRO A 62 2.04 -15.28 9.93
C PRO A 62 2.91 -15.80 8.78
N ASP A 63 4.22 -15.94 9.00
CA ASP A 63 5.21 -16.29 7.98
C ASP A 63 4.87 -17.55 7.17
N ASP A 64 4.33 -18.57 7.81
CA ASP A 64 3.92 -19.82 7.17
C ASP A 64 2.69 -19.64 6.27
N VAL A 65 1.70 -18.85 6.71
CA VAL A 65 0.49 -18.54 5.95
C VAL A 65 0.85 -17.72 4.71
N LEU A 66 1.66 -16.68 4.87
CA LEU A 66 2.09 -15.84 3.76
C LEU A 66 3.02 -16.61 2.80
N SER A 67 3.88 -17.51 3.32
CA SER A 67 4.71 -18.42 2.49
C SER A 67 3.86 -19.28 1.57
N ILE A 68 2.75 -19.83 2.08
CA ILE A 68 1.81 -20.62 1.28
C ILE A 68 1.18 -19.75 0.18
N ALA A 69 0.64 -18.60 0.55
CA ALA A 69 -0.03 -17.69 -0.39
C ALA A 69 0.88 -17.27 -1.56
N LEU A 70 2.13 -16.91 -1.26
CA LEU A 70 3.11 -16.50 -2.26
C LEU A 70 3.64 -17.69 -3.10
N SER A 71 3.74 -18.89 -2.50
CA SER A 71 4.11 -20.11 -3.21
C SER A 71 3.03 -20.54 -4.22
N GLU A 72 1.75 -20.43 -3.87
CA GLU A 72 0.62 -20.80 -4.72
C GLU A 72 0.56 -19.99 -6.00
N ILE A 73 0.95 -18.71 -5.97
CA ILE A 73 1.04 -17.88 -7.17
C ILE A 73 2.36 -18.06 -7.94
N GLY A 74 3.21 -18.99 -7.52
CA GLY A 74 4.48 -19.30 -8.17
C GLY A 74 5.53 -18.21 -8.00
N LEU A 75 5.50 -17.40 -6.93
CA LEU A 75 6.50 -16.39 -6.67
C LEU A 75 7.85 -17.05 -6.34
N ARG A 76 8.95 -16.44 -6.83
CA ARG A 76 10.33 -16.85 -6.56
C ARG A 76 11.16 -15.64 -6.16
N PRO A 77 12.23 -15.81 -5.35
CA PRO A 77 13.06 -14.67 -4.90
C PRO A 77 13.73 -13.87 -6.02
N GLU A 78 13.99 -14.49 -7.17
CA GLU A 78 14.61 -13.88 -8.34
C GLU A 78 13.64 -13.09 -9.23
N HIS A 79 12.33 -13.21 -9.03
CA HIS A 79 11.37 -12.50 -9.85
C HIS A 79 11.40 -10.98 -9.59
N HIS A 80 11.25 -10.20 -10.64
CA HIS A 80 10.74 -8.85 -10.54
C HIS A 80 9.21 -8.93 -10.54
N VAL A 81 8.59 -8.46 -9.48
CA VAL A 81 7.13 -8.53 -9.30
C VAL A 81 6.51 -7.24 -9.78
N VAL A 82 5.61 -7.29 -10.74
CA VAL A 82 4.80 -6.14 -11.16
C VAL A 82 3.37 -6.36 -10.69
N ILE A 83 2.85 -5.41 -9.93
CA ILE A 83 1.57 -5.54 -9.24
C ILE A 83 0.63 -4.42 -9.67
N TYR A 84 -0.64 -4.74 -9.78
CA TYR A 84 -1.70 -3.75 -10.02
C TYR A 84 -3.02 -4.21 -9.42
N ASP A 85 -3.92 -3.26 -9.23
CA ASP A 85 -5.31 -3.52 -8.93
C ASP A 85 -6.27 -2.62 -9.73
N SER A 86 -7.57 -2.79 -9.51
CA SER A 86 -8.63 -2.03 -10.17
C SER A 86 -9.23 -0.92 -9.31
N GLN A 87 -8.62 -0.59 -8.18
CA GLN A 87 -9.09 0.41 -7.23
C GLN A 87 -8.04 1.51 -6.97
N HIS A 88 -7.28 1.89 -7.99
CA HIS A 88 -6.25 2.95 -7.93
C HIS A 88 -5.00 2.56 -7.13
N ASN A 89 -4.70 1.26 -7.07
CA ASN A 89 -3.50 0.63 -6.50
C ASN A 89 -3.32 0.60 -4.96
N PRO A 90 -4.31 0.76 -4.09
CA PRO A 90 -4.07 0.58 -2.66
C PRO A 90 -3.82 -0.89 -2.27
N MET A 91 -4.50 -1.86 -2.92
CA MET A 91 -4.22 -3.30 -2.70
C MET A 91 -2.85 -3.68 -3.25
N ALA A 92 -2.50 -3.21 -4.44
CA ALA A 92 -1.19 -3.41 -5.04
C ALA A 92 -0.08 -2.83 -4.15
N SER A 93 -0.28 -1.63 -3.62
CA SER A 93 0.64 -0.97 -2.71
C SER A 93 0.79 -1.72 -1.38
N ARG A 94 -0.30 -2.29 -0.84
CA ARG A 94 -0.23 -3.12 0.36
C ARG A 94 0.61 -4.38 0.12
N LEU A 95 0.45 -5.05 -1.02
CA LEU A 95 1.30 -6.19 -1.37
C LEU A 95 2.76 -5.77 -1.54
N CYS A 96 3.05 -4.64 -2.20
CA CYS A 96 4.42 -4.11 -2.32
C CYS A 96 5.04 -3.81 -0.96
N TRP A 97 4.28 -3.22 -0.02
CA TRP A 97 4.74 -3.00 1.35
C TRP A 97 5.03 -4.33 2.08
N THR A 98 4.17 -5.34 1.90
CA THR A 98 4.40 -6.69 2.45
C THR A 98 5.65 -7.33 1.85
N LEU A 99 5.88 -7.18 0.53
CA LEU A 99 7.10 -7.66 -0.13
C LEU A 99 8.37 -6.97 0.39
N GLU A 100 8.30 -5.66 0.67
CA GLU A 100 9.41 -4.91 1.28
C GLU A 100 9.69 -5.40 2.72
N GLU A 101 8.63 -5.67 3.51
CA GLU A 101 8.75 -6.19 4.87
C GLU A 101 9.43 -7.57 4.94
N ILE A 102 9.25 -8.41 3.91
CA ILE A 102 9.90 -9.71 3.80
C ILE A 102 11.19 -9.69 2.95
N GLU A 103 11.72 -8.50 2.67
CA GLU A 103 12.97 -8.27 1.91
C GLU A 103 12.95 -8.85 0.47
N HIS A 104 11.79 -8.95 -0.17
CA HIS A 104 11.75 -9.21 -1.61
C HIS A 104 12.27 -8.00 -2.38
N LYS A 105 13.30 -8.19 -3.23
CA LYS A 105 14.16 -7.07 -3.70
C LYS A 105 13.56 -6.25 -4.83
N HIS A 106 12.78 -6.87 -5.70
CA HIS A 106 12.42 -6.28 -7.00
C HIS A 106 10.91 -6.31 -7.19
N PHE A 107 10.28 -5.16 -7.07
CA PHE A 107 8.87 -5.01 -7.33
C PHE A 107 8.54 -3.61 -7.84
N SER A 108 7.44 -3.52 -8.58
CA SER A 108 6.89 -2.29 -9.13
C SER A 108 5.38 -2.32 -9.14
N ILE A 109 4.76 -1.14 -9.20
CA ILE A 109 3.32 -0.96 -9.33
C ILE A 109 3.05 -0.38 -10.72
N VAL A 110 2.04 -0.87 -11.43
CA VAL A 110 1.59 -0.25 -12.68
C VAL A 110 0.94 1.09 -12.36
N ASN A 111 1.51 2.19 -12.87
CA ASN A 111 0.95 3.53 -12.67
C ASN A 111 -0.45 3.64 -13.29
N GLY A 112 -1.46 4.07 -12.50
CA GLY A 112 -2.86 4.03 -12.89
C GLY A 112 -3.52 2.65 -12.80
N GLY A 113 -2.80 1.59 -12.40
CA GLY A 113 -3.31 0.25 -12.22
C GLY A 113 -4.01 -0.33 -13.46
N TRP A 114 -5.10 -1.07 -13.25
CA TRP A 114 -5.90 -1.63 -14.33
C TRP A 114 -6.53 -0.57 -15.23
N HIS A 115 -6.92 0.57 -14.68
CA HIS A 115 -7.49 1.67 -15.46
C HIS A 115 -6.45 2.27 -16.40
N GLY A 116 -5.24 2.56 -15.91
CA GLY A 116 -4.13 3.05 -16.70
C GLY A 116 -3.75 2.09 -17.83
N TRP A 117 -3.71 0.77 -17.57
CA TRP A 117 -3.44 -0.23 -18.59
C TRP A 117 -4.50 -0.25 -19.71
N LYS A 118 -5.79 -0.34 -19.36
CA LYS A 118 -6.87 -0.40 -20.33
C LYS A 118 -6.93 0.80 -21.25
N ASP A 119 -6.67 1.98 -20.70
CA ASP A 119 -6.77 3.23 -21.43
C ASP A 119 -5.72 3.37 -22.53
N THR A 120 -4.57 2.74 -22.37
CA THR A 120 -3.54 2.70 -23.42
C THR A 120 -3.95 1.88 -24.66
N GLY A 121 -5.05 1.11 -24.61
CA GLY A 121 -5.45 0.18 -25.66
C GLY A 121 -4.51 -1.02 -25.81
N LEU A 122 -3.68 -1.30 -24.80
CA LEU A 122 -2.78 -2.45 -24.79
C LEU A 122 -3.57 -3.79 -24.68
N PRO A 123 -2.93 -4.93 -25.04
CA PRO A 123 -3.59 -6.24 -25.01
C PRO A 123 -4.17 -6.58 -23.63
N VAL A 124 -5.33 -7.21 -23.64
CA VAL A 124 -6.05 -7.73 -22.47
C VAL A 124 -6.24 -9.24 -22.66
N GLU A 125 -6.03 -9.99 -21.59
CA GLU A 125 -6.28 -11.42 -21.52
C GLU A 125 -7.49 -11.70 -20.62
N THR A 126 -8.25 -12.76 -20.94
CA THR A 126 -9.42 -13.21 -20.14
C THR A 126 -9.30 -14.66 -19.70
N GLU A 127 -8.31 -15.40 -20.21
CA GLU A 127 -8.03 -16.76 -19.79
C GLU A 127 -7.30 -16.75 -18.43
N ILE A 128 -7.78 -17.60 -17.50
CA ILE A 128 -7.21 -17.65 -16.16
C ILE A 128 -5.82 -18.29 -16.21
N ASN A 129 -4.80 -17.55 -15.80
CA ASN A 129 -3.45 -18.03 -15.69
C ASN A 129 -3.26 -18.87 -14.40
N ILE A 130 -2.90 -20.14 -14.55
CA ILE A 130 -2.59 -21.06 -13.45
C ILE A 130 -1.07 -21.16 -13.35
N PRO A 131 -0.43 -20.57 -12.32
CA PRO A 131 1.02 -20.63 -12.16
C PRO A 131 1.48 -22.00 -11.67
N ASP A 132 2.71 -22.39 -12.06
CA ASP A 132 3.39 -23.47 -11.37
C ASP A 132 3.71 -23.06 -9.93
N VAL A 133 3.29 -23.89 -8.98
CA VAL A 133 3.54 -23.66 -7.55
C VAL A 133 5.04 -23.63 -7.28
N SER A 134 5.49 -22.67 -6.51
CA SER A 134 6.88 -22.54 -6.07
C SER A 134 7.06 -22.95 -4.59
N THR A 135 8.28 -22.79 -4.10
CA THR A 135 8.57 -22.77 -2.67
C THR A 135 9.14 -21.41 -2.30
N TYR A 136 8.28 -20.54 -1.79
CA TYR A 136 8.68 -19.21 -1.32
C TYR A 136 8.71 -19.21 0.21
N LYS A 137 9.84 -18.82 0.79
CA LYS A 137 10.00 -18.78 2.25
C LYS A 137 9.95 -17.32 2.72
N VAL A 138 9.00 -17.02 3.56
CA VAL A 138 8.83 -15.72 4.21
C VAL A 138 9.60 -15.66 5.52
N CYS A 139 10.14 -14.48 5.81
CA CYS A 139 10.67 -14.11 7.11
C CYS A 139 10.47 -12.60 7.28
N GLN A 140 9.51 -12.20 8.09
CA GLN A 140 9.21 -10.80 8.36
C GLN A 140 10.32 -10.16 9.19
N THR A 141 10.65 -8.92 8.88
CA THR A 141 11.76 -8.19 9.51
C THR A 141 11.32 -7.18 10.59
N GLY A 142 10.06 -6.76 10.58
CA GLY A 142 9.54 -5.67 11.41
C GLY A 142 10.06 -4.28 11.06
N ARG A 143 10.74 -4.12 9.90
CA ARG A 143 11.38 -2.83 9.55
C ARG A 143 10.43 -1.84 8.94
N CYS A 144 9.46 -2.32 8.17
CA CYS A 144 8.51 -1.46 7.47
C CYS A 144 7.25 -1.21 8.30
N ASN A 145 7.00 -2.02 9.34
CA ASN A 145 5.84 -1.89 10.21
C ASN A 145 6.14 -1.00 11.43
N ALA A 146 5.21 -0.11 11.76
CA ALA A 146 5.15 0.61 13.03
C ALA A 146 4.05 -0.04 13.88
N THR A 147 4.40 -0.52 15.08
CA THR A 147 3.42 -1.02 16.05
C THR A 147 2.84 0.12 16.88
N THR A 148 1.75 -0.14 17.57
CA THR A 148 1.12 0.81 18.52
C THR A 148 2.13 1.31 19.56
N GLU A 149 2.96 0.40 20.13
CA GLU A 149 4.00 0.77 21.12
C GLU A 149 5.09 1.62 20.48
N TYR A 150 5.47 1.31 19.22
CA TYR A 150 6.44 2.12 18.50
C TYR A 150 5.92 3.55 18.30
N ILE A 151 4.68 3.71 17.85
CA ILE A 151 4.05 5.02 17.63
C ILE A 151 3.94 5.78 18.95
N LYS A 152 3.45 5.14 20.05
CA LYS A 152 3.41 5.75 21.39
C LYS A 152 4.78 6.29 21.83
N SER A 153 5.87 5.60 21.49
CA SER A 153 7.23 6.04 21.82
C SER A 153 7.72 7.23 20.99
N LYS A 154 6.99 7.60 19.93
CA LYS A 154 7.36 8.61 18.94
C LYS A 154 6.50 9.86 18.94
N LEU A 155 5.44 9.92 19.74
CA LEU A 155 4.46 11.03 19.73
C LEU A 155 5.11 12.41 19.92
N ASP A 156 6.17 12.51 20.76
CA ASP A 156 6.86 13.79 21.08
C ASP A 156 8.21 13.93 20.35
N ASP A 157 8.54 13.06 19.39
CA ASP A 157 9.83 13.11 18.67
C ASP A 157 9.75 14.12 17.52
N PRO A 158 10.46 15.27 17.57
CA PRO A 158 10.39 16.31 16.53
C PRO A 158 10.95 15.85 15.18
N ASN A 159 11.67 14.72 15.13
CA ASN A 159 12.21 14.14 13.91
C ASN A 159 11.25 13.11 13.26
N VAL A 160 10.08 12.90 13.85
CA VAL A 160 9.04 12.00 13.32
C VAL A 160 7.83 12.81 12.90
N VAL A 161 7.22 12.41 11.80
CA VAL A 161 5.91 12.91 11.36
C VAL A 161 4.97 11.71 11.28
N ILE A 162 3.86 11.80 11.97
CA ILE A 162 2.76 10.84 11.87
C ILE A 162 1.79 11.40 10.82
N LEU A 163 1.57 10.65 9.73
CA LEU A 163 0.76 11.09 8.60
C LEU A 163 -0.53 10.27 8.53
N ASP A 164 -1.66 10.93 8.80
CA ASP A 164 -2.99 10.40 8.57
C ASP A 164 -3.37 10.54 7.09
N THR A 165 -3.72 9.43 6.46
CA THR A 165 -4.10 9.40 5.05
C THR A 165 -5.54 8.91 4.85
N ARG A 166 -6.37 9.00 5.90
CA ARG A 166 -7.81 8.71 5.82
C ARG A 166 -8.51 9.77 4.96
N LEU A 167 -9.77 9.52 4.64
CA LEU A 167 -10.63 10.52 4.02
C LEU A 167 -10.84 11.71 4.97
N ASP A 168 -11.13 12.88 4.41
CA ASP A 168 -11.40 14.10 5.19
C ASP A 168 -12.51 13.86 6.22
N GLU A 169 -13.60 13.15 5.85
CA GLU A 169 -14.73 12.87 6.73
C GLU A 169 -14.39 11.94 7.90
N GLU A 170 -13.40 11.04 7.73
CA GLU A 170 -12.91 10.21 8.84
C GLU A 170 -12.01 11.02 9.78
N TYR A 171 -11.19 11.91 9.22
CA TYR A 171 -10.30 12.79 9.98
C TYR A 171 -11.08 13.83 10.80
N THR A 172 -12.11 14.44 10.22
CA THR A 172 -12.97 15.44 10.87
C THR A 172 -14.04 14.85 11.80
N ASN A 173 -14.12 13.53 11.92
CA ASN A 173 -15.16 12.80 12.65
C ASN A 173 -16.59 12.90 12.09
N GLU A 174 -16.74 13.36 10.86
CA GLU A 174 -18.05 13.29 10.17
C GLU A 174 -18.43 11.83 9.87
N LEU A 175 -17.43 10.95 9.69
CA LEU A 175 -17.58 9.50 9.52
C LEU A 175 -16.81 8.74 10.61
N LEU A 176 -17.52 8.14 11.56
CA LEU A 176 -16.96 7.29 12.60
C LEU A 176 -16.95 5.82 12.15
N ILE A 177 -15.76 5.19 12.14
CA ILE A 177 -15.57 3.77 11.82
C ILE A 177 -15.12 2.98 13.05
N THR A 178 -14.51 3.65 14.04
CA THR A 178 -14.02 3.10 15.29
C THR A 178 -14.85 3.58 16.47
N ASP A 179 -14.72 2.94 17.62
CA ASP A 179 -15.42 3.33 18.86
C ASP A 179 -15.09 4.75 19.32
N ARG A 180 -13.87 5.22 19.01
CA ARG A 180 -13.41 6.57 19.34
C ARG A 180 -12.94 7.29 18.07
N GLY A 181 -13.57 8.44 17.81
CA GLY A 181 -13.15 9.36 16.74
C GLY A 181 -11.89 10.14 17.12
N GLY A 182 -11.37 10.92 16.16
CA GLY A 182 -10.15 11.71 16.31
C GLY A 182 -8.99 11.17 15.51
N MET A 183 -7.77 11.53 15.93
CA MET A 183 -6.53 11.18 15.28
C MET A 183 -5.46 10.76 16.30
N ILE A 184 -4.37 10.18 15.82
CA ILE A 184 -3.16 9.97 16.62
C ILE A 184 -2.59 11.35 16.97
N PRO A 185 -2.26 11.65 18.25
CA PRO A 185 -1.80 12.98 18.66
C PRO A 185 -0.62 13.49 17.83
N GLY A 186 -0.71 14.75 17.38
CA GLY A 186 0.27 15.40 16.52
C GLY A 186 0.32 14.92 15.09
N ALA A 187 -0.63 14.10 14.65
CA ALA A 187 -0.70 13.65 13.26
C ALA A 187 -1.05 14.82 12.34
N VAL A 188 -0.35 14.91 11.22
CA VAL A 188 -0.73 15.78 10.09
C VAL A 188 -1.60 14.98 9.13
N HIS A 189 -2.54 15.65 8.46
CA HIS A 189 -3.47 14.99 7.55
C HIS A 189 -3.18 15.32 6.09
N LEU A 190 -3.29 14.29 5.24
CA LEU A 190 -3.32 14.42 3.78
C LEU A 190 -4.04 13.21 3.19
N ASP A 191 -5.25 13.40 2.68
CA ASP A 191 -6.00 12.33 2.02
C ASP A 191 -5.14 11.64 0.94
N TRP A 192 -5.12 10.31 0.93
CA TRP A 192 -4.33 9.52 -0.02
C TRP A 192 -4.66 9.82 -1.49
N MET A 193 -5.90 10.24 -1.78
CA MET A 193 -6.35 10.57 -3.14
C MET A 193 -5.60 11.75 -3.76
N VAL A 194 -5.02 12.65 -2.97
CA VAL A 194 -4.23 13.79 -3.51
C VAL A 194 -2.95 13.36 -4.23
N ASN A 195 -2.56 12.09 -4.11
CA ASN A 195 -1.42 11.54 -4.83
C ASN A 195 -1.75 11.18 -6.29
N ILE A 196 -3.02 11.04 -6.64
CA ILE A 196 -3.46 10.50 -7.93
C ILE A 196 -4.30 11.49 -8.73
N ASN A 197 -4.07 11.52 -10.03
CA ASN A 197 -4.79 12.36 -10.97
C ASN A 197 -5.96 11.59 -11.58
N GLU A 198 -7.17 11.82 -11.09
CA GLU A 198 -8.40 11.20 -11.60
C GLU A 198 -8.67 11.52 -13.08
N ASN A 199 -8.16 12.66 -13.55
CA ASN A 199 -8.32 13.09 -14.95
C ASN A 199 -7.25 12.48 -15.88
N ASP A 200 -6.27 11.77 -15.33
CA ASP A 200 -5.24 11.03 -16.06
C ASP A 200 -5.21 9.56 -15.63
N HIS A 201 -6.34 8.88 -15.73
CA HIS A 201 -6.49 7.45 -15.50
C HIS A 201 -5.97 6.97 -14.14
N TYR A 202 -6.09 7.82 -13.11
CA TYR A 202 -5.61 7.57 -11.75
C TYR A 202 -4.09 7.34 -11.65
N ARG A 203 -3.30 7.89 -12.60
CA ARG A 203 -1.84 7.94 -12.48
C ARG A 203 -1.42 8.90 -11.38
N LEU A 204 -0.21 8.70 -10.87
CA LEU A 204 0.38 9.66 -9.94
C LEU A 204 0.49 11.05 -10.58
N TYR A 205 0.32 12.09 -9.77
CA TYR A 205 0.77 13.41 -10.15
C TYR A 205 2.30 13.44 -10.36
N PRO A 206 2.85 14.42 -11.12
CA PRO A 206 4.29 14.59 -11.26
C PRO A 206 5.00 14.70 -9.90
N ASP A 207 6.24 14.19 -9.82
CA ASP A 207 7.02 14.09 -8.58
C ASP A 207 7.19 15.44 -7.86
N ASP A 208 7.35 16.52 -8.61
CA ASP A 208 7.46 17.90 -8.07
C ASP A 208 6.18 18.35 -7.38
N VAL A 209 5.02 18.02 -7.94
CA VAL A 209 3.71 18.33 -7.34
C VAL A 209 3.51 17.52 -6.06
N LEU A 210 3.85 16.21 -6.08
CA LEU A 210 3.76 15.34 -4.91
C LEU A 210 4.68 15.84 -3.79
N MET A 211 5.93 16.14 -4.10
CA MET A 211 6.90 16.69 -3.14
C MET A 211 6.41 18.00 -2.52
N GLU A 212 5.84 18.90 -3.32
CA GLU A 212 5.29 20.16 -2.81
C GLU A 212 4.12 19.93 -1.84
N ASN A 213 3.21 19.01 -2.16
CA ASN A 213 2.07 18.68 -1.30
C ASN A 213 2.53 18.12 0.07
N PHE A 214 3.49 17.20 0.07
CA PHE A 214 4.05 16.66 1.30
C PHE A 214 4.81 17.73 2.11
N ALA A 215 5.61 18.57 1.46
CA ALA A 215 6.37 19.61 2.13
C ALA A 215 5.48 20.66 2.83
N LYS A 216 4.31 21.01 2.26
CA LYS A 216 3.34 21.95 2.85
C LYS A 216 2.86 21.53 4.24
N ILE A 217 2.85 20.24 4.53
CA ILE A 217 2.42 19.68 5.82
C ILE A 217 3.59 19.19 6.68
N GLY A 218 4.82 19.54 6.32
CA GLY A 218 6.03 19.20 7.08
C GLY A 218 6.53 17.76 6.90
N VAL A 219 5.99 17.02 5.92
CA VAL A 219 6.49 15.70 5.50
C VAL A 219 7.67 15.91 4.56
N VAL A 220 8.89 15.72 5.07
CA VAL A 220 10.15 15.99 4.38
C VAL A 220 11.11 14.79 4.50
N PRO A 221 12.04 14.57 3.53
CA PRO A 221 12.88 13.36 3.48
C PRO A 221 13.82 13.17 4.68
N GLU A 222 14.14 14.24 5.40
CA GLU A 222 15.03 14.22 6.57
C GLU A 222 14.39 13.65 7.83
N LYS A 223 13.05 13.52 7.85
CA LYS A 223 12.29 12.99 8.97
C LYS A 223 11.92 11.53 8.76
N GLU A 224 11.67 10.82 9.85
CA GLU A 224 10.96 9.55 9.80
C GLU A 224 9.46 9.82 9.61
N ILE A 225 8.84 9.12 8.66
CA ILE A 225 7.41 9.26 8.37
C ILE A 225 6.71 7.96 8.78
N ILE A 226 5.70 8.07 9.65
CA ILE A 226 4.82 6.95 10.00
C ILE A 226 3.48 7.23 9.34
N VAL A 227 3.11 6.41 8.35
CA VAL A 227 1.86 6.58 7.61
C VAL A 227 0.79 5.62 8.12
N TYR A 228 -0.43 6.12 8.30
CA TYR A 228 -1.57 5.29 8.65
C TYR A 228 -2.85 5.71 7.91
N CYS A 229 -3.79 4.81 7.83
CA CYS A 229 -5.20 5.05 7.54
C CYS A 229 -6.02 4.14 8.46
N GLN A 230 -7.18 3.69 8.05
CA GLN A 230 -7.99 2.78 8.88
C GLN A 230 -7.32 1.41 9.10
N THR A 231 -6.74 0.79 8.04
CA THR A 231 -6.19 -0.59 8.05
C THR A 231 -4.95 -0.74 7.16
N HIS A 232 -4.18 0.30 6.99
CA HIS A 232 -3.00 0.37 6.10
C HIS A 232 -3.29 -0.09 4.65
N PHE A 233 -4.47 0.18 4.16
CA PHE A 233 -4.87 -0.04 2.78
C PHE A 233 -4.51 1.20 1.92
N ARG A 234 -5.10 2.35 2.24
CA ARG A 234 -4.84 3.63 1.57
C ARG A 234 -3.47 4.20 1.91
N SER A 235 -3.06 4.11 3.17
CA SER A 235 -1.73 4.55 3.60
C SER A 235 -0.58 3.73 3.00
N ALA A 236 -0.82 2.48 2.59
CA ALA A 236 0.17 1.73 1.84
C ALA A 236 0.45 2.37 0.46
N HIS A 237 -0.55 2.98 -0.18
CA HIS A 237 -0.34 3.74 -1.42
C HIS A 237 0.56 4.97 -1.14
N THR A 238 0.24 5.77 -0.14
CA THR A 238 1.07 6.93 0.25
C THR A 238 2.47 6.49 0.66
N TYR A 239 2.62 5.36 1.37
CA TYR A 239 3.93 4.76 1.66
C TYR A 239 4.74 4.52 0.38
N GLN A 240 4.14 3.89 -0.64
CA GLN A 240 4.83 3.62 -1.90
C GLN A 240 5.19 4.89 -2.66
N VAL A 241 4.33 5.93 -2.61
CA VAL A 241 4.62 7.25 -3.19
C VAL A 241 5.81 7.89 -2.50
N LEU A 242 5.85 7.93 -1.17
CA LEU A 242 6.99 8.46 -0.41
C LEU A 242 8.29 7.73 -0.75
N LYS A 243 8.25 6.39 -0.82
CA LYS A 243 9.41 5.58 -1.23
C LYS A 243 9.84 5.84 -2.66
N HIS A 244 8.90 6.10 -3.58
CA HIS A 244 9.18 6.51 -4.97
C HIS A 244 9.91 7.86 -5.01
N LEU A 245 9.49 8.81 -4.19
CA LEU A 245 10.08 10.15 -4.06
C LEU A 245 11.41 10.17 -3.30
N GLY A 246 11.94 9.01 -2.88
CA GLY A 246 13.25 8.88 -2.24
C GLY A 246 13.25 9.04 -0.71
N PHE A 247 12.11 9.04 -0.04
CA PHE A 247 12.06 9.00 1.42
C PHE A 247 12.60 7.66 1.93
N ASN A 248 13.69 7.70 2.71
CA ASN A 248 14.36 6.50 3.20
C ASN A 248 13.74 5.95 4.49
N HIS A 249 13.22 6.82 5.34
CA HIS A 249 12.71 6.51 6.67
C HIS A 249 11.18 6.57 6.69
N VAL A 250 10.52 5.55 6.14
CA VAL A 250 9.06 5.45 6.12
C VAL A 250 8.64 4.13 6.75
N ARG A 251 7.64 4.17 7.64
CA ARG A 251 6.96 3.01 8.20
C ARG A 251 5.47 3.09 7.95
N GLY A 252 4.84 1.94 7.72
CA GLY A 252 3.39 1.81 7.67
C GLY A 252 2.87 1.28 9.00
N TYR A 253 1.73 1.76 9.48
CA TYR A 253 1.04 1.19 10.62
C TYR A 253 -0.01 0.19 10.12
N ALA A 254 0.32 -1.11 10.14
CA ALA A 254 -0.51 -2.16 9.54
C ALA A 254 -1.90 -2.27 10.17
N ALA A 255 -1.97 -2.23 11.49
CA ALA A 255 -3.24 -2.26 12.23
C ALA A 255 -4.07 -0.96 12.07
N GLY A 256 -3.39 0.15 11.80
CA GLY A 256 -4.02 1.44 11.49
C GLY A 256 -4.87 2.02 12.61
N TYR A 257 -5.73 2.97 12.25
CA TYR A 257 -6.63 3.59 13.20
C TYR A 257 -7.70 2.62 13.72
N SER A 258 -7.93 1.49 13.02
CA SER A 258 -8.79 0.41 13.49
C SER A 258 -8.34 -0.10 14.86
N GLU A 259 -7.05 -0.37 15.05
CA GLU A 259 -6.51 -0.72 16.37
C GLU A 259 -6.47 0.49 17.31
N TRP A 260 -5.92 1.62 16.85
CA TRP A 260 -5.71 2.79 17.70
C TRP A 260 -7.00 3.37 18.27
N GLY A 261 -8.04 3.53 17.44
CA GLY A 261 -9.33 4.10 17.80
C GLY A 261 -10.20 3.18 18.65
N ASN A 262 -9.98 1.85 18.60
CA ASN A 262 -10.72 0.87 19.41
C ASN A 262 -10.00 0.52 20.73
N ALA A 263 -8.67 0.67 20.80
CA ALA A 263 -7.91 0.43 22.03
C ALA A 263 -8.23 1.50 23.09
N THR A 264 -8.36 1.10 24.35
CA THR A 264 -8.74 2.00 25.46
C THR A 264 -7.56 2.76 26.07
N ASP A 265 -6.31 2.35 25.77
CA ASP A 265 -5.09 2.86 26.35
C ASP A 265 -4.24 3.70 25.37
N THR A 266 -4.77 3.99 24.17
CA THR A 266 -4.16 4.88 23.19
C THR A 266 -4.65 6.32 23.38
N PRO A 267 -3.76 7.32 23.37
CA PRO A 267 -4.17 8.72 23.40
C PRO A 267 -4.81 9.12 22.06
N ILE A 268 -5.82 9.99 22.11
CA ILE A 268 -6.50 10.53 20.94
C ILE A 268 -6.46 12.04 21.03
N GLU A 269 -6.14 12.70 19.93
CA GLU A 269 -6.35 14.11 19.70
C GLU A 269 -7.66 14.30 18.91
N ASN A 270 -8.45 15.28 19.32
CA ASN A 270 -9.75 15.54 18.70
C ASN A 270 -10.01 17.04 18.68
N GLU A 271 -9.60 17.69 17.60
CA GLU A 271 -9.76 19.15 17.42
C GLU A 271 -11.17 19.55 16.94
N PHE A 272 -12.01 18.57 16.56
CA PHE A 272 -13.29 18.81 15.88
C PHE A 272 -14.53 18.54 16.75
N ILE A 273 -14.36 18.18 18.01
CA ILE A 273 -15.49 18.11 18.98
C ILE A 273 -15.43 19.37 19.83
N ASP A 274 -16.38 20.27 19.64
CA ASP A 274 -16.64 21.34 20.61
C ASP A 274 -17.01 20.68 21.94
N ASP A 275 -16.27 20.98 23.00
CA ASP A 275 -16.63 20.62 24.37
C ASP A 275 -17.93 21.35 24.73
N ASP A 276 -19.09 20.67 24.56
CA ASP A 276 -20.39 21.11 25.06
C ASP A 276 -20.53 20.92 26.59
#